data_38161532295c0f207ead7fd5fb4bf755
#
_entry.id   38161532295c0f207ead7fd5fb4bf755
#
_cell.length_a   1.000
_cell.length_b   1.000
_cell.length_c   1.000
_cell.angle_alpha   90.00
_cell.angle_beta   90.00
_cell.angle_gamma   90.00
#
_symmetry.space_group_name_H-M   'P 1'
#
loop_
_entity.id
_entity.type
_entity.pdbx_description
1 polymer ?
#
loop_
_entity_poly.entity_id
_entity_poly.type
_entity_poly.pdbx_seq_one_letter_code
_entity_poly.pdbx_strand_id
1 'polypeptide(L)'
;KIQAKQSFNPTIFAWGAPYNLIQIPVATGIHYLNVLAFLACLEACQVRVPIEALLIAIPAMALLMILPISISGWGIRETSVAAILGLWGIDASLVILASIFYGLLTIVNYLPGAYQLMLRKNEHLS
;
A
#
# COMPACT_ATOMS: atom_id res chain seq x y z
N LYS A 1 -10.79 -38.38 8.83
CA LYS A 1 -10.76 -37.49 10.01
C LYS A 1 -9.29 -37.12 10.25
N ILE A 2 -8.79 -36.12 9.58
CA ILE A 2 -7.47 -35.52 9.87
C ILE A 2 -7.80 -34.16 10.49
N GLN A 3 -7.93 -34.14 11.82
CA GLN A 3 -7.86 -32.89 12.56
C GLN A 3 -6.37 -32.50 12.64
N ALA A 4 -5.94 -31.62 11.73
CA ALA A 4 -4.71 -30.90 11.94
C ALA A 4 -4.94 -29.96 13.14
N LYS A 5 -4.52 -30.44 14.32
CA LYS A 5 -4.43 -29.63 15.53
C LYS A 5 -3.35 -28.59 15.28
N GLN A 6 -3.74 -27.44 14.72
CA GLN A 6 -2.87 -26.26 14.68
C GLN A 6 -2.59 -25.91 16.15
N SER A 7 -1.46 -26.36 16.65
CA SER A 7 -0.96 -25.91 17.95
C SER A 7 -0.69 -24.41 17.83
N PHE A 8 -1.57 -23.62 18.43
CA PHE A 8 -1.36 -22.19 18.62
C PHE A 8 -0.01 -22.01 19.36
N ASN A 9 0.98 -21.53 18.64
CA ASN A 9 2.29 -21.29 19.24
C ASN A 9 2.33 -19.82 19.72
N PRO A 10 2.18 -19.56 21.02
CA PRO A 10 2.12 -18.21 21.56
C PRO A 10 3.43 -17.43 21.38
N THR A 11 4.53 -18.12 21.07
CA THR A 11 5.83 -17.47 20.84
C THR A 11 5.88 -16.65 19.56
N ILE A 12 4.94 -16.88 18.61
CA ILE A 12 4.84 -16.07 17.38
C ILE A 12 4.35 -14.65 17.70
N PHE A 13 3.60 -14.47 18.80
CA PHE A 13 3.10 -13.18 19.28
C PHE A 13 3.98 -12.54 20.37
N ALA A 14 5.13 -13.12 20.69
CA ALA A 14 6.06 -12.52 21.65
C ALA A 14 6.65 -11.24 21.06
N TRP A 15 6.20 -10.09 21.56
CA TRP A 15 6.67 -8.75 21.19
C TRP A 15 8.19 -8.52 21.35
N GLY A 16 8.91 -9.49 21.89
CA GLY A 16 10.36 -9.48 22.11
C GLY A 16 11.17 -10.34 21.13
N ALA A 17 10.55 -10.96 20.13
CA ALA A 17 11.32 -11.73 19.15
C ALA A 17 12.16 -10.79 18.27
N PRO A 18 13.46 -11.07 18.04
CA PRO A 18 14.37 -10.16 17.30
C PRO A 18 13.88 -9.85 15.87
N TYR A 19 13.07 -10.73 15.28
CA TYR A 19 12.50 -10.48 13.96
C TYR A 19 11.50 -9.31 13.94
N ASN A 20 10.80 -9.05 15.06
CA ASN A 20 9.82 -7.95 15.14
C ASN A 20 10.54 -6.59 15.13
N LEU A 21 11.75 -6.52 15.71
CA LEU A 21 12.58 -5.31 15.69
C LEU A 21 13.07 -4.96 14.27
N ILE A 22 13.31 -5.96 13.43
CA ILE A 22 13.72 -5.77 12.03
C ILE A 22 12.50 -5.42 11.15
N GLN A 23 11.33 -5.95 11.46
CA GLN A 23 10.12 -5.68 10.68
C GLN A 23 9.69 -4.21 10.74
N ILE A 24 9.86 -3.55 11.88
CA ILE A 24 9.48 -2.14 12.05
C ILE A 24 10.24 -1.23 11.08
N PRO A 25 11.60 -1.21 11.05
CA PRO A 25 12.32 -0.34 10.14
C PRO A 25 12.10 -0.72 8.66
N VAL A 26 11.94 -2.01 8.34
CA VAL A 26 11.64 -2.46 6.98
C VAL A 26 10.25 -1.97 6.54
N ALA A 27 9.22 -2.14 7.37
CA ALA A 27 7.87 -1.66 7.08
C ALA A 27 7.83 -0.14 6.95
N THR A 28 8.55 0.58 7.81
CA THR A 28 8.68 2.04 7.75
C THR A 28 9.37 2.47 6.45
N GLY A 29 10.44 1.79 6.05
CA GLY A 29 11.15 2.05 4.81
C GLY A 29 10.26 1.83 3.58
N ILE A 30 9.50 0.75 3.53
CA ILE A 30 8.54 0.47 2.46
C ILE A 30 7.47 1.57 2.40
N HIS A 31 6.96 1.98 3.55
CA HIS A 31 5.94 3.05 3.63
C HIS A 31 6.49 4.38 3.11
N TYR A 32 7.71 4.72 3.48
CA TYR A 32 8.39 5.93 3.02
C TYR A 32 8.61 5.91 1.50
N LEU A 33 9.05 4.79 0.93
CA LEU A 33 9.21 4.63 -0.52
C LEU A 33 7.88 4.77 -1.27
N ASN A 34 6.79 4.23 -0.72
CA ASN A 34 5.46 4.39 -1.30
C ASN A 34 5.01 5.87 -1.31
N VAL A 35 5.29 6.61 -0.24
CA VAL A 35 5.04 8.06 -0.17
C VAL A 35 5.82 8.80 -1.26
N LEU A 36 7.12 8.52 -1.40
CA LEU A 36 7.96 9.14 -2.42
C LEU A 36 7.48 8.80 -3.84
N ALA A 37 7.06 7.56 -4.09
CA ALA A 37 6.52 7.15 -5.38
C ALA A 37 5.21 7.90 -5.70
N PHE A 38 4.34 8.07 -4.71
CA PHE A 38 3.10 8.85 -4.90
C PHE A 38 3.40 10.33 -5.15
N LEU A 39 4.35 10.92 -4.42
CA LEU A 39 4.83 12.27 -4.66
C LEU A 39 5.35 12.46 -6.09
N ALA A 40 6.16 11.52 -6.58
CA ALA A 40 6.67 11.57 -7.93
C ALA A 40 5.54 11.52 -8.98
N CYS A 41 4.47 10.76 -8.72
CA CYS A 41 3.28 10.75 -9.59
C CYS A 41 2.54 12.10 -9.57
N LEU A 42 2.43 12.75 -8.40
CA LEU A 42 1.83 14.08 -8.29
C LEU A 42 2.66 15.13 -9.05
N GLU A 43 3.97 15.12 -8.89
CA GLU A 43 4.88 16.02 -9.62
C GLU A 43 4.83 15.78 -11.13
N ALA A 44 4.76 14.53 -11.57
CA ALA A 44 4.61 14.19 -12.99
C ALA A 44 3.30 14.75 -13.59
N CYS A 45 2.24 14.85 -12.78
CA CYS A 45 1.00 15.52 -13.14
C CYS A 45 1.02 17.04 -12.91
N GLN A 46 2.20 17.62 -12.59
CA GLN A 46 2.38 19.04 -12.27
C GLN A 46 1.58 19.53 -11.07
N VAL A 47 1.21 18.62 -10.16
CA VAL A 47 0.49 18.93 -8.93
C VAL A 47 1.50 19.22 -7.84
N ARG A 48 1.58 20.48 -7.41
CA ARG A 48 2.37 20.87 -6.24
C ARG A 48 1.54 20.77 -4.99
N VAL A 49 1.95 19.92 -4.07
CA VAL A 49 1.25 19.67 -2.82
C VAL A 49 2.12 20.10 -1.66
N PRO A 50 1.62 20.96 -0.75
CA PRO A 50 2.36 21.32 0.46
C PRO A 50 2.55 20.08 1.34
N ILE A 51 3.70 20.00 2.01
CA ILE A 51 4.08 18.83 2.80
C ILE A 51 3.07 18.54 3.93
N GLU A 52 2.46 19.58 4.47
CA GLU A 52 1.44 19.48 5.53
C GLU A 52 0.20 18.71 5.04
N ALA A 53 -0.24 18.99 3.81
CA ALA A 53 -1.37 18.30 3.21
C ALA A 53 -1.08 16.80 3.01
N LEU A 54 0.15 16.46 2.63
CA LEU A 54 0.58 15.07 2.44
C LEU A 54 0.70 14.32 3.76
N LEU A 55 1.20 14.96 4.81
CA LEU A 55 1.30 14.37 6.14
C LEU A 55 -0.08 13.99 6.72
N ILE A 56 -1.14 14.66 6.26
CA ILE A 56 -2.53 14.35 6.64
C ILE A 56 -3.15 13.36 5.64
N ALA A 57 -2.98 13.60 4.33
CA ALA A 57 -3.64 12.83 3.30
C ALA A 57 -3.18 11.36 3.26
N ILE A 58 -1.89 11.09 3.44
CA ILE A 58 -1.34 9.75 3.31
C ILE A 58 -1.77 8.82 4.45
N PRO A 59 -1.67 9.19 5.74
CA PRO A 59 -2.20 8.35 6.82
C PRO A 59 -3.72 8.19 6.75
N ALA A 60 -4.46 9.24 6.40
CA ALA A 60 -5.92 9.16 6.27
C ALA A 60 -6.32 8.20 5.14
N MET A 61 -5.66 8.27 3.98
CA MET A 61 -5.84 7.34 2.88
C MET A 61 -5.53 5.90 3.31
N ALA A 62 -4.42 5.68 4.02
CA ALA A 62 -4.04 4.36 4.50
C ALA A 62 -5.09 3.76 5.46
N LEU A 63 -5.66 4.56 6.35
CA LEU A 63 -6.75 4.13 7.24
C LEU A 63 -8.02 3.77 6.45
N LEU A 64 -8.38 4.56 5.45
CA LEU A 64 -9.56 4.28 4.62
C LEU A 64 -9.39 3.01 3.77
N MET A 65 -8.16 2.69 3.35
CA MET A 65 -7.88 1.46 2.61
C MET A 65 -8.00 0.18 3.46
N ILE A 66 -7.99 0.27 4.79
CA ILE A 66 -8.23 -0.87 5.68
C ILE A 66 -9.70 -1.30 5.62
N LEU A 67 -10.61 -0.40 5.25
CA LEU A 67 -12.04 -0.73 5.14
C LEU A 67 -12.27 -1.67 3.94
N PRO A 68 -12.93 -2.83 4.14
CA PRO A 68 -13.16 -3.80 3.07
C PRO A 68 -14.33 -3.39 2.14
N ILE A 69 -14.30 -2.14 1.66
CA ILE A 69 -15.38 -1.53 0.86
C ILE A 69 -15.04 -1.57 -0.64
N SER A 70 -13.78 -1.82 -1.00
CA SER A 70 -13.34 -1.82 -2.39
C SER A 70 -12.45 -3.00 -2.73
N ILE A 71 -12.46 -3.39 -4.00
CA ILE A 71 -11.58 -4.43 -4.53
C ILE A 71 -10.16 -3.84 -4.67
N SER A 72 -9.23 -4.29 -3.81
CA SER A 72 -7.81 -3.86 -3.85
C SER A 72 -7.58 -2.35 -3.62
N GLY A 73 -8.51 -1.66 -2.96
CA GLY A 73 -8.37 -0.22 -2.66
C GLY A 73 -8.67 0.72 -3.84
N TRP A 74 -9.01 0.19 -5.02
CA TRP A 74 -9.40 1.01 -6.16
C TRP A 74 -10.71 1.78 -5.89
N GLY A 75 -10.74 3.03 -6.29
CA GLY A 75 -11.85 3.96 -6.04
C GLY A 75 -11.72 4.69 -4.70
N ILE A 76 -11.51 4.00 -3.59
CA ILE A 76 -11.36 4.62 -2.27
C ILE A 76 -10.08 5.43 -2.18
N ARG A 77 -8.97 4.92 -2.68
CA ARG A 77 -7.70 5.62 -2.71
C ARG A 77 -7.80 6.91 -3.51
N GLU A 78 -8.32 6.83 -4.74
CA GLU A 78 -8.45 7.96 -5.66
C GLU A 78 -9.36 9.05 -5.08
N THR A 79 -10.53 8.65 -4.61
CA THR A 79 -11.53 9.59 -4.09
C THR A 79 -11.13 10.19 -2.75
N SER A 80 -10.54 9.40 -1.83
CA SER A 80 -10.13 9.91 -0.53
C SER A 80 -8.98 10.91 -0.62
N VAL A 81 -7.96 10.59 -1.42
CA VAL A 81 -6.84 11.50 -1.62
C VAL A 81 -7.28 12.79 -2.32
N ALA A 82 -8.12 12.68 -3.35
CA ALA A 82 -8.66 13.85 -4.03
C ALA A 82 -9.53 14.73 -3.12
N ALA A 83 -10.38 14.12 -2.28
CA ALA A 83 -11.20 14.84 -1.32
C ALA A 83 -10.35 15.57 -0.27
N ILE A 84 -9.33 14.90 0.27
CA ILE A 84 -8.47 15.49 1.29
C ILE A 84 -7.63 16.63 0.69
N LEU A 85 -6.95 16.40 -0.44
CA LEU A 85 -6.13 17.44 -1.09
C LEU A 85 -6.98 18.59 -1.65
N GLY A 86 -8.23 18.32 -1.98
CA GLY A 86 -9.21 19.34 -2.37
C GLY A 86 -9.47 20.39 -1.26
N LEU A 87 -9.27 20.04 0.02
CA LEU A 87 -9.35 21.00 1.13
C LEU A 87 -8.25 22.08 1.06
N TRP A 88 -7.16 21.81 0.38
CA TRP A 88 -6.08 22.77 0.07
C TRP A 88 -6.23 23.45 -1.30
N GLY A 89 -7.41 23.31 -1.93
CA GLY A 89 -7.69 23.92 -3.23
C GLY A 89 -6.98 23.25 -4.41
N ILE A 90 -6.51 22.02 -4.25
CA ILE A 90 -5.84 21.25 -5.32
C ILE A 90 -6.90 20.60 -6.20
N ASP A 91 -6.70 20.67 -7.52
CA ASP A 91 -7.64 20.12 -8.48
C ASP A 91 -7.78 18.59 -8.32
N ALA A 92 -9.00 18.15 -8.02
CA ALA A 92 -9.31 16.75 -7.78
C ALA A 92 -9.03 15.86 -9.00
N SER A 93 -9.22 16.39 -10.22
CA SER A 93 -9.02 15.63 -11.46
C SER A 93 -7.56 15.24 -11.64
N LEU A 94 -6.64 16.17 -11.37
CA LEU A 94 -5.19 15.93 -11.44
C LEU A 94 -4.72 14.98 -10.34
N VAL A 95 -5.28 15.08 -9.14
CA VAL A 95 -4.98 14.18 -8.03
C VAL A 95 -5.44 12.76 -8.35
N ILE A 96 -6.64 12.60 -8.90
CA ILE A 96 -7.16 11.29 -9.35
C ILE A 96 -6.27 10.71 -10.43
N LEU A 97 -5.86 11.50 -11.42
CA LEU A 97 -4.95 11.07 -12.47
C LEU A 97 -3.62 10.56 -11.91
N ALA A 98 -2.98 11.32 -11.01
CA ALA A 98 -1.75 10.91 -10.33
C ALA A 98 -1.93 9.61 -9.53
N SER A 99 -3.07 9.46 -8.85
CA SER A 99 -3.42 8.26 -8.09
C SER A 99 -3.59 7.03 -8.98
N ILE A 100 -4.17 7.19 -10.17
CA ILE A 100 -4.27 6.12 -11.18
C ILE A 100 -2.87 5.71 -11.66
N PHE A 101 -2.00 6.66 -12.01
CA PHE A 101 -0.62 6.36 -12.40
C PHE A 101 0.12 5.60 -11.30
N TYR A 102 0.00 6.04 -10.06
CA TYR A 102 0.56 5.32 -8.92
C TYR A 102 0.01 3.90 -8.80
N GLY A 103 -1.29 3.70 -9.02
CA GLY A 103 -1.93 2.39 -9.03
C GLY A 103 -1.36 1.46 -10.10
N LEU A 104 -1.16 1.95 -11.31
CA LEU A 104 -0.56 1.19 -12.40
C LEU A 104 0.89 0.80 -12.09
N LEU A 105 1.69 1.72 -11.54
CA LEU A 105 3.06 1.43 -11.08
C LEU A 105 3.06 0.34 -9.99
N THR A 106 2.11 0.38 -9.08
CA THR A 106 1.97 -0.62 -8.02
C THR A 106 1.67 -2.00 -8.60
N ILE A 107 0.79 -2.13 -9.62
CA ILE A 107 0.53 -3.39 -10.32
C ILE A 107 1.81 -3.93 -10.95
N VAL A 108 2.57 -3.09 -11.64
CA VAL A 108 3.84 -3.48 -12.27
C VAL A 108 4.83 -4.01 -11.23
N ASN A 109 4.90 -3.40 -10.06
CA ASN A 109 5.75 -3.85 -8.95
C ASN A 109 5.36 -5.24 -8.39
N TYR A 110 4.09 -5.64 -8.50
CA TYR A 110 3.63 -6.96 -8.03
C TYR A 110 3.86 -8.09 -9.05
N LEU A 111 4.10 -7.78 -10.33
CA LEU A 111 4.30 -8.79 -11.38
C LEU A 111 5.43 -9.79 -11.09
N PRO A 112 6.63 -9.37 -10.60
CA PRO A 112 7.69 -10.32 -10.30
C PRO A 112 7.30 -11.33 -9.19
N GLY A 113 6.56 -10.88 -8.17
CA GLY A 113 6.06 -11.75 -7.11
C GLY A 113 5.02 -12.75 -7.61
N ALA A 114 4.09 -12.32 -8.45
CA ALA A 114 3.10 -13.18 -9.07
C ALA A 114 3.76 -14.24 -9.97
N TYR A 115 4.78 -13.87 -10.73
CA TYR A 115 5.55 -14.78 -11.56
C TYR A 115 6.26 -15.88 -10.74
N GLN A 116 6.89 -15.51 -9.62
CA GLN A 116 7.53 -16.49 -8.72
C GLN A 116 6.53 -17.48 -8.12
N LEU A 117 5.32 -17.02 -7.77
CA LEU A 117 4.27 -17.89 -7.25
C LEU A 117 3.80 -18.90 -8.31
N MET A 118 3.71 -18.48 -9.57
CA MET A 118 3.36 -19.39 -10.68
C MET A 118 4.42 -20.46 -10.91
N LEU A 119 5.70 -20.12 -10.85
CA LEU A 119 6.79 -21.08 -10.99
C LEU A 119 6.78 -22.14 -9.88
N ARG A 120 6.63 -21.72 -8.63
CA ARG A 120 6.56 -22.65 -7.47
C ARG A 120 5.37 -23.59 -7.53
N LYS A 121 4.23 -23.14 -8.07
CA LYS A 121 3.06 -24.00 -8.24
C LYS A 121 3.32 -25.13 -9.23
N ASN A 122 4.07 -24.89 -10.28
CA ASN A 122 4.40 -25.91 -11.28
C ASN A 122 5.37 -26.97 -10.74
N GLU A 123 6.27 -26.62 -9.81
CA GLU A 123 7.18 -27.59 -9.18
C GLU A 123 6.47 -28.57 -8.24
N HIS A 124 5.31 -28.19 -7.69
CA HIS A 124 4.51 -29.08 -6.82
C HIS A 124 3.55 -30.00 -7.59
N LEU A 125 3.43 -29.82 -8.92
CA LEU A 125 2.53 -30.60 -9.78
C LEU A 125 3.31 -31.62 -10.67
N SER A 126 4.61 -31.57 -10.66
CA SER A 126 5.52 -32.52 -11.32
C SER A 126 6.09 -33.51 -10.30
#